data_33f0a9779ccdc70cd93ce6d37cfc4ec4
#
_entry.id   33f0a9779ccdc70cd93ce6d37cfc4ec4
#
_cell.length_a   1.000
_cell.length_b   1.000
_cell.length_c   1.000
_cell.angle_alpha   90.00
_cell.angle_beta   90.00
_cell.angle_gamma   90.00
#
_symmetry.space_group_name_H-M   'P 1'
#
loop_
_entity.id
_entity.type
_entity.pdbx_description
1 polymer ?
#
loop_
_entity_poly.entity_id
_entity_poly.type
_entity_poly.pdbx_seq_one_letter_code
_entity_poly.pdbx_strand_id
1 'polypeptide(L)'
;MSRASKSNTLLSCGCPKAIASPKPQTVSQLAFARGPKTPVGANSECNPLATPPKFGRGVQTKEYCISWRLVSNSGQDANIIRPIIGAKGYPYYPGSSMKGAFRQACESEAQALHYCGGEVPVGDGENKLQPGILRFHGAYPVDTSWTNCLVDPVHSQQSKQVIAYETTNANVQISLYRVKLRFGISSAILEPTDPRWEEIWKIWEKALSSGLGSRVSAGYGYFDVSHQVPTPEELQRVELKGRGVASTLLQKERPEDKTNTPEFRPNMFKACLRGHTLRLLGGMTDPQTAQYLTKILWGGFGDDRSNGKNAIQGLLRVRFEGDLEKAIGLHEYIPKPNPGEPKPNPGENRSPTPQYAPVYNLDRGVLRILLADPNIAEEHRQKLTELTAALIRFTMLLGGFGKSWRRIDHRLFAPNYTKHKPPIGCHWEFAPASESLYLPIHTLQDVTRFIDSVRDCIQSWADYRGVQLGNAIAERWREAWHPDNNSGCGVQVWGRISKSKISKALPWFHLPYRNKDSIYKSCLTGGMNQTGRIWHRMYPHYDVDSQGTARLTGGYVEFLTIFPGETQSDGSDTTSLFLTFLDRETEFQQLW
;
A
#
# COMPACT_ATOMS: atom_id res chain seq x y z
N MET A 1 -24.66 -25.10 -65.12
CA MET A 1 -23.88 -26.39 -65.16
C MET A 1 -22.62 -26.12 -64.38
N SER A 2 -22.38 -26.63 -63.32
CA SER A 2 -22.10 -27.80 -62.58
C SER A 2 -22.03 -27.48 -61.06
N ARG A 3 -22.63 -28.35 -60.29
CA ARG A 3 -22.61 -28.33 -58.81
C ARG A 3 -21.24 -28.76 -58.28
N ALA A 4 -20.75 -28.10 -57.21
CA ALA A 4 -19.72 -28.63 -56.37
C ALA A 4 -20.19 -28.56 -54.89
N SER A 5 -20.23 -29.71 -54.26
CA SER A 5 -20.64 -29.98 -52.89
C SER A 5 -19.65 -29.39 -51.89
N LYS A 6 -20.15 -28.75 -50.82
CA LYS A 6 -19.37 -28.42 -49.65
C LYS A 6 -19.60 -29.47 -48.56
N SER A 7 -18.55 -30.18 -48.22
CA SER A 7 -18.49 -31.03 -47.03
C SER A 7 -18.21 -30.18 -45.79
N ASN A 8 -19.10 -30.18 -44.82
CA ASN A 8 -18.92 -29.62 -43.49
C ASN A 8 -18.05 -30.59 -42.66
N THR A 9 -16.88 -30.17 -42.31
CA THR A 9 -16.05 -30.82 -41.29
C THR A 9 -16.15 -30.03 -40.01
N LEU A 10 -16.87 -30.53 -39.01
CA LEU A 10 -16.94 -30.00 -37.66
C LEU A 10 -15.61 -30.32 -36.95
N LEU A 11 -14.79 -29.30 -36.73
CA LEU A 11 -13.65 -29.39 -35.80
C LEU A 11 -14.14 -29.19 -34.38
N SER A 12 -14.16 -30.27 -33.59
CA SER A 12 -14.36 -30.26 -32.16
C SER A 12 -13.15 -29.62 -31.48
N CYS A 13 -13.32 -28.41 -30.94
CA CYS A 13 -12.36 -27.84 -30.01
C CYS A 13 -12.42 -28.59 -28.67
N GLY A 14 -11.43 -29.46 -28.43
CA GLY A 14 -11.18 -30.04 -27.13
C GLY A 14 -10.68 -29.01 -26.15
N CYS A 15 -11.43 -28.74 -25.08
CA CYS A 15 -10.93 -28.02 -23.92
C CYS A 15 -9.74 -28.74 -23.31
N PRO A 16 -8.62 -28.07 -23.03
CA PRO A 16 -7.56 -28.70 -22.23
C PRO A 16 -8.05 -28.89 -20.79
N LYS A 17 -7.94 -30.13 -20.31
CA LYS A 17 -8.19 -30.52 -18.91
C LYS A 17 -7.36 -29.61 -17.99
N ALA A 18 -8.00 -29.05 -16.99
CA ALA A 18 -7.38 -28.27 -15.94
C ALA A 18 -6.22 -29.07 -15.32
N ILE A 19 -5.01 -28.54 -15.47
CA ILE A 19 -3.84 -29.04 -14.77
C ILE A 19 -4.03 -28.68 -13.30
N ALA A 20 -4.11 -29.70 -12.45
CA ALA A 20 -4.19 -29.54 -11.00
C ALA A 20 -3.01 -28.68 -10.52
N SER A 21 -3.31 -27.58 -9.85
CA SER A 21 -2.31 -26.74 -9.22
C SER A 21 -1.50 -27.55 -8.21
N PRO A 22 -0.15 -27.47 -8.21
CA PRO A 22 0.65 -28.15 -7.20
C PRO A 22 0.30 -27.62 -5.82
N LYS A 23 0.14 -28.51 -4.84
CA LYS A 23 -0.04 -28.14 -3.43
C LYS A 23 1.10 -27.22 -3.00
N PRO A 24 0.85 -26.17 -2.21
CA PRO A 24 1.89 -25.27 -1.74
C PRO A 24 2.92 -26.06 -0.92
N GLN A 25 4.13 -26.16 -1.42
CA GLN A 25 5.26 -26.63 -0.63
C GLN A 25 5.51 -25.61 0.48
N THR A 26 5.71 -26.09 1.69
CA THR A 26 5.98 -25.25 2.85
C THR A 26 7.19 -24.35 2.61
N VAL A 27 7.04 -23.06 2.86
CA VAL A 27 8.06 -22.00 2.61
C VAL A 27 9.42 -22.31 3.27
N SER A 28 9.45 -23.14 4.30
CA SER A 28 10.67 -23.63 4.95
C SER A 28 11.57 -24.48 4.02
N GLN A 29 11.02 -25.09 2.97
CA GLN A 29 11.81 -25.88 2.01
C GLN A 29 12.38 -25.02 0.86
N LEU A 30 11.81 -23.85 0.59
CA LEU A 30 12.23 -22.99 -0.52
C LEU A 30 13.38 -22.03 -0.17
N ALA A 31 13.56 -21.70 1.10
CA ALA A 31 14.55 -20.72 1.52
C ALA A 31 15.99 -21.24 1.61
N PHE A 32 16.21 -22.57 1.67
CA PHE A 32 17.52 -23.15 1.93
C PHE A 32 17.90 -24.36 1.07
N ALA A 33 17.27 -24.59 -0.06
CA ALA A 33 17.60 -25.70 -0.93
C ALA A 33 18.78 -25.36 -1.86
N ARG A 34 19.93 -25.93 -1.50
CA ARG A 34 21.10 -26.29 -2.32
C ARG A 34 22.18 -25.25 -2.56
N GLY A 35 23.06 -25.10 -1.57
CA GLY A 35 24.50 -24.95 -1.86
C GLY A 35 25.13 -26.34 -2.19
N PRO A 36 26.34 -26.41 -2.79
CA PRO A 36 26.96 -27.65 -3.21
C PRO A 36 27.17 -28.61 -2.02
N LYS A 37 26.77 -29.86 -2.20
CA LYS A 37 27.00 -30.93 -1.24
C LYS A 37 28.49 -31.30 -1.24
N THR A 38 29.23 -30.80 -0.27
CA THR A 38 30.49 -31.42 0.16
C THR A 38 30.20 -32.35 1.33
N PRO A 39 30.69 -33.59 1.35
CA PRO A 39 30.52 -34.48 2.47
C PRO A 39 31.41 -33.99 3.61
N VAL A 40 30.81 -33.43 4.64
CA VAL A 40 31.50 -33.10 5.91
C VAL A 40 31.20 -34.21 6.89
N GLY A 41 32.28 -34.84 7.38
CA GLY A 41 32.22 -35.84 8.43
C GLY A 41 31.50 -35.34 9.68
N ALA A 42 30.77 -36.24 10.31
CA ALA A 42 30.06 -36.03 11.56
C ALA A 42 31.03 -35.61 12.64
N ASN A 43 30.98 -34.32 13.04
CA ASN A 43 31.28 -33.86 14.42
C ASN A 43 31.05 -32.38 14.57
N SER A 44 30.22 -32.02 15.58
CA SER A 44 29.83 -30.67 16.02
C SER A 44 28.93 -29.91 15.05
N GLU A 45 27.64 -29.89 15.33
CA GLU A 45 26.68 -28.93 14.78
C GLU A 45 27.01 -27.50 15.20
N CYS A 46 28.01 -26.90 14.54
CA CYS A 46 28.14 -25.45 14.54
C CYS A 46 26.99 -24.86 13.76
N ASN A 47 25.94 -24.42 14.43
CA ASN A 47 24.90 -23.62 13.81
C ASN A 47 25.57 -22.30 13.31
N PRO A 48 25.84 -22.13 12.02
CA PRO A 48 26.59 -20.97 11.51
C PRO A 48 25.87 -19.65 11.76
N LEU A 49 24.56 -19.71 12.08
CA LEU A 49 23.74 -18.55 12.43
C LEU A 49 23.81 -18.17 13.92
N ALA A 50 24.47 -18.96 14.78
CA ALA A 50 24.46 -18.72 16.22
C ALA A 50 25.18 -17.42 16.62
N THR A 51 26.13 -16.91 15.82
CA THR A 51 26.91 -15.73 16.16
C THR A 51 26.90 -14.71 15.02
N PRO A 52 26.30 -13.52 15.24
CA PRO A 52 26.30 -12.45 14.25
C PRO A 52 27.70 -12.04 13.80
N PRO A 53 27.88 -11.59 12.55
CA PRO A 53 29.13 -10.99 12.10
C PRO A 53 29.50 -9.78 12.97
N LYS A 54 30.78 -9.66 13.32
CA LYS A 54 31.34 -8.51 14.04
C LYS A 54 32.26 -7.72 13.13
N PHE A 55 32.27 -6.42 13.30
CA PHE A 55 33.25 -5.56 12.63
C PHE A 55 34.62 -5.68 13.30
N GLY A 56 35.69 -5.40 12.53
CA GLY A 56 37.06 -5.42 13.04
C GLY A 56 37.37 -4.33 14.08
N ARG A 57 38.53 -4.42 14.69
CA ARG A 57 39.02 -3.38 15.61
C ARG A 57 39.14 -2.03 14.88
N GLY A 58 38.86 -0.93 15.57
CA GLY A 58 38.89 0.44 15.01
C GLY A 58 37.66 0.83 14.20
N VAL A 59 36.66 -0.03 14.04
CA VAL A 59 35.38 0.34 13.42
C VAL A 59 34.46 0.88 14.51
N GLN A 60 34.04 2.14 14.36
CA GLN A 60 32.98 2.74 15.17
C GLN A 60 31.64 2.15 14.76
N THR A 61 30.78 1.83 15.72
CA THR A 61 29.49 1.19 15.44
C THR A 61 28.36 1.86 16.20
N LYS A 62 27.21 2.00 15.53
CA LYS A 62 25.92 2.35 16.15
C LYS A 62 24.81 1.42 15.69
N GLU A 63 23.82 1.24 16.53
CA GLU A 63 22.69 0.35 16.30
C GLU A 63 21.40 1.14 16.14
N TYR A 64 20.60 0.78 15.13
CA TYR A 64 19.30 1.39 14.86
C TYR A 64 18.28 0.31 14.54
N CYS A 65 17.04 0.51 15.00
CA CYS A 65 15.93 -0.38 14.77
C CYS A 65 15.18 0.04 13.49
N ILE A 66 14.83 -0.93 12.66
CA ILE A 66 13.95 -0.70 11.50
C ILE A 66 12.54 -0.46 12.02
N SER A 67 11.93 0.68 11.68
CA SER A 67 10.58 1.05 12.15
C SER A 67 9.49 0.08 11.71
N TRP A 68 9.61 -0.49 10.53
CA TRP A 68 8.69 -1.50 10.00
C TRP A 68 9.42 -2.59 9.20
N ARG A 69 9.71 -2.39 7.91
CA ARG A 69 10.38 -3.36 7.05
C ARG A 69 11.48 -2.72 6.22
N LEU A 70 12.58 -3.45 6.00
CA LEU A 70 13.67 -3.06 5.10
C LEU A 70 13.87 -4.11 4.02
N VAL A 71 14.03 -3.67 2.78
CA VAL A 71 14.39 -4.48 1.62
C VAL A 71 15.74 -4.03 1.09
N SER A 72 16.77 -4.85 1.27
CA SER A 72 18.11 -4.63 0.72
C SER A 72 18.30 -5.44 -0.57
N ASN A 73 17.58 -5.12 -1.61
CA ASN A 73 17.42 -5.93 -2.81
C ASN A 73 18.75 -6.32 -3.49
N SER A 74 19.03 -7.62 -3.64
CA SER A 74 20.17 -8.17 -4.42
C SER A 74 19.75 -8.68 -5.80
N GLY A 75 18.49 -8.67 -6.12
CA GLY A 75 17.94 -9.19 -7.37
C GLY A 75 16.62 -9.90 -7.16
N GLN A 76 16.03 -10.29 -8.28
CA GLN A 76 14.79 -11.07 -8.33
C GLN A 76 15.07 -12.39 -9.02
N ASP A 77 14.62 -13.47 -8.41
CA ASP A 77 14.67 -14.82 -8.96
C ASP A 77 13.29 -15.45 -8.86
N ALA A 78 12.73 -15.88 -9.98
CA ALA A 78 11.43 -16.57 -10.08
C ALA A 78 10.33 -15.91 -9.24
N ASN A 79 10.08 -14.68 -9.20
CA ASN A 79 9.09 -13.94 -8.38
C ASN A 79 9.45 -13.78 -6.89
N ILE A 80 10.68 -14.08 -6.49
CA ILE A 80 11.16 -13.83 -5.13
C ILE A 80 12.19 -12.69 -5.17
N ILE A 81 11.94 -11.62 -4.44
CA ILE A 81 12.90 -10.54 -4.22
C ILE A 81 13.72 -10.91 -2.99
N ARG A 82 15.04 -11.04 -3.17
CA ARG A 82 15.95 -11.50 -2.12
C ARG A 82 16.75 -10.36 -1.51
N PRO A 83 17.11 -10.44 -0.21
CA PRO A 83 18.07 -9.53 0.41
C PRO A 83 19.49 -9.84 -0.07
N ILE A 84 20.38 -8.88 0.08
CA ILE A 84 21.81 -9.11 -0.06
C ILE A 84 22.28 -9.94 1.13
N ILE A 85 23.03 -11.00 0.85
CA ILE A 85 23.59 -11.89 1.87
C ILE A 85 25.09 -11.62 2.03
N GLY A 86 25.51 -11.39 3.25
CA GLY A 86 26.88 -11.14 3.65
C GLY A 86 27.53 -12.31 4.40
N ALA A 87 28.45 -12.00 5.27
CA ALA A 87 29.19 -12.98 6.04
C ALA A 87 28.29 -13.90 6.86
N LYS A 88 28.64 -15.18 6.95
CA LYS A 88 27.92 -16.23 7.71
C LYS A 88 26.46 -16.42 7.29
N GLY A 89 26.07 -16.00 6.07
CA GLY A 89 24.69 -16.11 5.60
C GLY A 89 23.73 -15.07 6.18
N TYR A 90 24.20 -14.06 6.89
CA TYR A 90 23.37 -12.97 7.40
C TYR A 90 22.96 -12.01 6.31
N PRO A 91 21.72 -11.46 6.34
CA PRO A 91 21.36 -10.35 5.48
C PRO A 91 22.27 -9.15 5.77
N TYR A 92 22.65 -8.46 4.71
CA TYR A 92 23.67 -7.43 4.78
C TYR A 92 23.20 -6.16 4.07
N TYR A 93 23.37 -5.02 4.72
CA TYR A 93 23.22 -3.73 4.04
C TYR A 93 24.60 -3.25 3.59
N PRO A 94 24.87 -3.10 2.27
CA PRO A 94 26.21 -2.88 1.75
C PRO A 94 26.84 -1.55 2.17
N GLY A 95 28.15 -1.56 2.41
CA GLY A 95 28.90 -0.34 2.69
C GLY A 95 28.87 0.68 1.56
N SER A 96 28.84 0.23 0.29
CA SER A 96 28.68 1.11 -0.87
C SER A 96 27.33 1.83 -0.86
N SER A 97 26.24 1.13 -0.53
CA SER A 97 24.92 1.73 -0.38
C SER A 97 24.86 2.68 0.81
N MET A 98 25.55 2.32 1.92
CA MET A 98 25.70 3.18 3.08
C MET A 98 26.43 4.48 2.73
N LYS A 99 27.54 4.39 1.99
CA LYS A 99 28.30 5.54 1.49
C LYS A 99 27.43 6.45 0.63
N GLY A 100 26.65 5.89 -0.31
CA GLY A 100 25.76 6.65 -1.17
C GLY A 100 24.69 7.42 -0.38
N ALA A 101 24.05 6.76 0.59
CA ALA A 101 23.04 7.40 1.45
C ALA A 101 23.66 8.49 2.33
N PHE A 102 24.85 8.24 2.90
CA PHE A 102 25.58 9.23 3.70
C PHE A 102 25.94 10.46 2.86
N ARG A 103 26.46 10.26 1.63
CA ARG A 103 26.80 11.35 0.71
C ARG A 103 25.60 12.25 0.41
N GLN A 104 24.43 11.68 0.18
CA GLN A 104 23.19 12.42 -0.05
C GLN A 104 22.70 13.20 1.17
N ALA A 105 23.06 12.77 2.37
CA ALA A 105 22.68 13.44 3.61
C ALA A 105 23.63 14.57 4.01
N CYS A 106 24.81 14.69 3.39
CA CYS A 106 25.74 15.79 3.60
C CYS A 106 25.11 17.14 3.22
N GLU A 107 25.50 18.20 3.91
CA GLU A 107 24.95 19.54 3.71
C GLU A 107 25.53 20.24 2.48
N SER A 108 26.73 19.84 2.07
CA SER A 108 27.43 20.40 0.91
C SER A 108 28.23 19.35 0.18
N GLU A 109 28.52 19.60 -1.11
CA GLU A 109 29.41 18.73 -1.90
C GLU A 109 30.83 18.69 -1.32
N ALA A 110 31.31 19.78 -0.71
CA ALA A 110 32.60 19.82 -0.04
C ALA A 110 32.63 18.86 1.18
N GLN A 111 31.55 18.81 1.98
CA GLN A 111 31.41 17.87 3.08
C GLN A 111 31.34 16.43 2.56
N ALA A 112 30.56 16.20 1.51
CA ALA A 112 30.43 14.89 0.87
C ALA A 112 31.77 14.40 0.29
N LEU A 113 32.53 15.29 -0.34
CA LEU A 113 33.84 15.00 -0.86
C LEU A 113 34.85 14.70 0.25
N HIS A 114 34.86 15.49 1.32
CA HIS A 114 35.72 15.28 2.48
C HIS A 114 35.52 13.90 3.12
N TYR A 115 34.26 13.54 3.42
CA TYR A 115 33.96 12.29 4.09
C TYR A 115 33.96 11.08 3.17
N CYS A 116 33.38 11.20 1.96
CA CYS A 116 33.15 10.08 1.05
C CYS A 116 34.19 10.00 -0.07
N GLY A 117 34.89 11.09 -0.37
CA GLY A 117 35.72 11.18 -1.57
C GLY A 117 34.92 11.30 -2.86
N GLY A 118 35.58 11.57 -3.95
CA GLY A 118 34.96 11.74 -5.26
C GLY A 118 35.94 12.24 -6.31
N GLU A 119 35.43 12.64 -7.45
CA GLU A 119 36.20 13.29 -8.50
C GLU A 119 36.27 14.80 -8.25
N VAL A 120 37.45 15.37 -8.39
CA VAL A 120 37.72 16.79 -8.29
C VAL A 120 38.28 17.27 -9.61
N PRO A 121 37.75 18.32 -10.23
CA PRO A 121 38.35 18.88 -11.44
C PRO A 121 39.74 19.43 -11.13
N VAL A 122 40.73 18.96 -11.83
CA VAL A 122 42.09 19.50 -11.85
C VAL A 122 42.22 20.15 -13.21
N GLY A 123 42.64 21.44 -13.27
CA GLY A 123 42.67 22.23 -14.50
C GLY A 123 43.03 21.42 -15.77
N ASP A 124 42.65 21.91 -16.94
CA ASP A 124 42.76 21.26 -18.26
C ASP A 124 41.73 20.15 -18.59
N GLY A 125 40.62 20.05 -17.84
CA GLY A 125 39.51 19.12 -18.16
C GLY A 125 39.72 17.68 -17.65
N GLU A 126 40.77 17.42 -16.88
CA GLU A 126 40.99 16.13 -16.22
C GLU A 126 40.39 16.13 -14.80
N ASN A 127 39.74 15.02 -14.44
CA ASN A 127 39.23 14.78 -13.07
C ASN A 127 40.22 13.91 -12.30
N LYS A 128 40.60 14.32 -11.11
CA LYS A 128 41.41 13.54 -10.17
C LYS A 128 40.53 12.93 -9.07
N LEU A 129 40.72 11.64 -8.78
CA LEU A 129 40.06 10.96 -7.65
C LEU A 129 40.68 11.43 -6.34
N GLN A 130 39.85 12.02 -5.48
CA GLN A 130 40.20 12.34 -4.09
C GLN A 130 39.59 11.29 -3.16
N PRO A 131 40.41 10.59 -2.35
CA PRO A 131 39.88 9.65 -1.37
C PRO A 131 39.18 10.37 -0.22
N GLY A 132 38.03 9.86 0.24
CA GLY A 132 37.38 10.32 1.47
C GLY A 132 38.07 9.75 2.71
N ILE A 133 37.88 10.43 3.83
CA ILE A 133 38.46 10.04 5.12
C ILE A 133 37.73 8.86 5.78
N LEU A 134 36.49 8.56 5.35
CA LEU A 134 35.67 7.49 5.93
C LEU A 134 35.63 6.24 5.06
N ARG A 135 35.55 5.08 5.73
CA ARG A 135 35.28 3.78 5.14
C ARG A 135 33.98 3.23 5.72
N PHE A 136 33.03 2.89 4.84
CA PHE A 136 31.71 2.41 5.21
C PHE A 136 31.67 0.88 5.12
N HIS A 137 31.40 0.23 6.26
CA HIS A 137 31.39 -1.23 6.37
C HIS A 137 30.01 -1.84 6.19
N GLY A 138 28.97 -1.01 6.05
CA GLY A 138 27.58 -1.47 5.94
C GLY A 138 26.99 -1.87 7.28
N ALA A 139 26.01 -2.79 7.26
CA ALA A 139 25.36 -3.23 8.48
C ALA A 139 24.94 -4.70 8.46
N TYR A 140 24.90 -5.28 9.66
CA TYR A 140 24.39 -6.63 9.94
C TYR A 140 23.34 -6.59 11.06
N PRO A 141 22.37 -7.52 11.07
CA PRO A 141 21.55 -7.77 12.25
C PRO A 141 22.38 -8.03 13.49
N VAL A 142 21.95 -7.51 14.64
CA VAL A 142 22.68 -7.68 15.92
C VAL A 142 22.50 -9.06 16.52
N ASP A 143 21.45 -9.78 16.11
CA ASP A 143 21.10 -11.12 16.59
C ASP A 143 20.40 -11.95 15.49
N THR A 144 19.83 -13.09 15.86
CA THR A 144 19.14 -14.02 14.95
C THR A 144 17.64 -13.73 14.80
N SER A 145 17.09 -12.73 15.46
CA SER A 145 15.65 -12.39 15.41
C SER A 145 15.16 -12.05 13.99
N TRP A 146 16.08 -11.62 13.11
CA TRP A 146 15.78 -11.35 11.71
C TRP A 146 15.16 -12.53 10.96
N THR A 147 15.34 -13.76 11.41
CA THR A 147 14.80 -14.97 10.77
C THR A 147 13.31 -15.16 10.98
N ASN A 148 12.69 -14.45 11.91
CA ASN A 148 11.34 -14.76 12.38
C ASN A 148 10.23 -14.34 11.41
N CYS A 149 10.34 -13.19 10.75
CA CYS A 149 9.24 -12.57 10.00
C CYS A 149 9.68 -12.11 8.61
N LEU A 150 10.48 -12.93 7.93
CA LEU A 150 11.11 -12.59 6.64
C LEU A 150 10.14 -12.45 5.48
N VAL A 151 9.07 -13.26 5.48
CA VAL A 151 8.16 -13.36 4.33
C VAL A 151 7.21 -12.17 4.29
N ASP A 152 7.24 -11.46 3.18
CA ASP A 152 6.42 -10.29 2.93
C ASP A 152 5.66 -10.47 1.61
N PRO A 153 4.37 -10.90 1.65
CA PRO A 153 3.55 -11.03 0.45
C PRO A 153 3.12 -9.65 -0.05
N VAL A 154 3.48 -9.34 -1.28
CA VAL A 154 3.14 -8.08 -1.94
C VAL A 154 2.18 -8.34 -3.10
N HIS A 155 0.98 -7.79 -3.01
CA HIS A 155 -0.02 -7.87 -4.06
C HIS A 155 -0.03 -6.62 -4.92
N SER A 156 0.08 -6.76 -6.23
CA SER A 156 -0.06 -5.66 -7.19
C SER A 156 -1.54 -5.41 -7.57
N GLN A 157 -2.43 -5.51 -6.62
CA GLN A 157 -3.88 -5.53 -6.84
C GLN A 157 -4.44 -4.25 -7.45
N GLN A 158 -3.95 -3.07 -7.02
CA GLN A 158 -4.62 -1.81 -7.37
C GLN A 158 -4.67 -1.57 -8.88
N SER A 159 -3.55 -1.62 -9.58
CA SER A 159 -3.54 -1.36 -11.04
C SER A 159 -4.38 -2.36 -11.82
N LYS A 160 -4.33 -3.63 -11.45
CA LYS A 160 -5.09 -4.68 -12.13
C LYS A 160 -6.59 -4.59 -11.84
N GLN A 161 -6.97 -4.21 -10.63
CA GLN A 161 -8.38 -3.98 -10.27
C GLN A 161 -8.98 -2.77 -10.96
N VAL A 162 -8.18 -1.77 -11.30
CA VAL A 162 -8.62 -0.60 -12.06
C VAL A 162 -8.87 -0.94 -13.52
N ILE A 163 -7.93 -1.66 -14.14
CA ILE A 163 -7.92 -1.91 -15.58
C ILE A 163 -8.84 -3.07 -15.94
N ALA A 164 -8.69 -4.20 -15.27
CA ALA A 164 -9.36 -5.45 -15.62
C ALA A 164 -9.72 -6.26 -14.39
N TYR A 165 -10.51 -7.30 -14.65
CA TYR A 165 -10.87 -8.30 -13.65
C TYR A 165 -9.80 -9.40 -13.59
N GLU A 166 -8.63 -9.08 -13.10
CA GLU A 166 -7.59 -10.10 -12.91
C GLU A 166 -7.23 -10.26 -11.44
N THR A 167 -7.31 -11.50 -10.95
CA THR A 167 -6.68 -11.89 -9.69
C THR A 167 -5.20 -12.13 -9.96
N THR A 168 -4.34 -11.46 -9.21
CA THR A 168 -2.91 -11.71 -9.27
C THR A 168 -2.43 -12.45 -8.05
N ASN A 169 -1.56 -13.41 -8.27
CA ASN A 169 -0.81 -14.03 -7.19
C ASN A 169 0.05 -12.96 -6.47
N ALA A 170 0.25 -13.14 -5.18
CA ALA A 170 1.19 -12.33 -4.43
C ALA A 170 2.62 -12.64 -4.90
N ASN A 171 3.42 -11.60 -5.11
CA ASN A 171 4.87 -11.74 -5.17
C ASN A 171 5.40 -11.90 -3.75
N VAL A 172 6.33 -12.80 -3.55
CA VAL A 172 7.02 -12.97 -2.27
C VAL A 172 8.26 -12.09 -2.25
N GLN A 173 8.36 -11.27 -1.23
CA GLN A 173 9.51 -10.44 -0.95
C GLN A 173 10.12 -10.89 0.37
N ILE A 174 11.43 -10.99 0.44
CA ILE A 174 12.15 -11.20 1.70
C ILE A 174 12.54 -9.83 2.23
N SER A 175 12.04 -9.48 3.41
CA SER A 175 12.31 -8.21 4.07
C SER A 175 12.62 -8.39 5.54
N LEU A 176 13.45 -7.53 6.10
CA LEU A 176 13.76 -7.52 7.53
C LEU A 176 12.66 -6.76 8.27
N TYR A 177 11.97 -7.43 9.19
CA TYR A 177 10.86 -6.87 9.96
C TYR A 177 11.33 -6.47 11.36
N ARG A 178 11.38 -5.15 11.63
CA ARG A 178 11.74 -4.57 12.94
C ARG A 178 13.07 -5.09 13.53
N VAL A 179 14.00 -5.35 12.65
CA VAL A 179 15.32 -5.86 13.01
C VAL A 179 16.21 -4.69 13.44
N LYS A 180 16.98 -4.89 14.50
CA LYS A 180 18.05 -3.98 14.90
C LYS A 180 19.30 -4.28 14.08
N LEU A 181 19.79 -3.27 13.36
CA LEU A 181 21.00 -3.33 12.54
C LEU A 181 22.14 -2.58 13.22
N ARG A 182 23.34 -3.17 13.20
CA ARG A 182 24.59 -2.52 13.61
C ARG A 182 25.33 -2.04 12.39
N PHE A 183 25.49 -0.73 12.25
CA PHE A 183 26.23 -0.07 11.18
C PHE A 183 27.67 0.19 11.61
N GLY A 184 28.61 0.07 10.66
CA GLY A 184 30.02 0.26 10.90
C GLY A 184 30.64 1.33 10.00
N ILE A 185 31.37 2.29 10.60
CA ILE A 185 32.19 3.29 9.91
C ILE A 185 33.59 3.30 10.53
N SER A 186 34.62 3.41 9.72
CA SER A 186 35.99 3.62 10.21
C SER A 186 36.68 4.76 9.48
N SER A 187 37.76 5.28 10.06
CA SER A 187 38.64 6.25 9.46
C SER A 187 40.09 5.83 9.68
N ALA A 188 40.96 6.16 8.72
CA ALA A 188 42.40 5.96 8.89
C ALA A 188 43.08 7.13 9.59
N ILE A 189 42.38 8.26 9.76
CA ILE A 189 42.95 9.52 10.28
C ILE A 189 42.24 10.04 11.54
N LEU A 190 41.04 9.52 11.88
CA LEU A 190 40.30 9.91 13.07
C LEU A 190 40.56 8.89 14.19
N GLU A 191 41.01 9.38 15.34
CA GLU A 191 41.07 8.56 16.53
C GLU A 191 39.65 8.19 17.03
N PRO A 192 39.50 7.09 17.75
CA PRO A 192 38.19 6.63 18.25
C PRO A 192 37.44 7.65 19.13
N THR A 193 38.17 8.57 19.76
CA THR A 193 37.65 9.62 20.67
C THR A 193 37.48 10.97 19.97
N ASP A 194 37.73 11.07 18.67
CA ASP A 194 37.64 12.33 17.92
C ASP A 194 36.20 12.86 17.97
N PRO A 195 35.97 14.14 18.34
CA PRO A 195 34.62 14.71 18.45
C PRO A 195 33.86 14.75 17.10
N ARG A 196 34.56 14.69 15.97
CA ARG A 196 33.92 14.63 14.63
C ARG A 196 33.05 13.37 14.43
N TRP A 197 33.23 12.33 15.24
CA TRP A 197 32.35 11.16 15.19
C TRP A 197 30.91 11.49 15.53
N GLU A 198 30.66 12.48 16.38
CA GLU A 198 29.30 12.93 16.69
C GLU A 198 28.61 13.53 15.46
N GLU A 199 29.31 14.40 14.71
CA GLU A 199 28.83 14.97 13.44
C GLU A 199 28.58 13.86 12.40
N ILE A 200 29.54 12.95 12.23
CA ILE A 200 29.43 11.84 11.29
C ILE A 200 28.17 11.01 11.57
N TRP A 201 27.88 10.70 12.82
CA TRP A 201 26.69 9.96 13.18
C TRP A 201 25.41 10.78 13.04
N LYS A 202 25.41 12.09 13.22
CA LYS A 202 24.27 12.97 12.91
C LYS A 202 23.93 12.97 11.41
N ILE A 203 24.96 13.04 10.55
CA ILE A 203 24.76 12.89 9.08
C ILE A 203 24.17 11.53 8.75
N TRP A 204 24.65 10.48 9.41
CA TRP A 204 24.10 9.14 9.20
C TRP A 204 22.64 9.02 9.66
N GLU A 205 22.28 9.61 10.80
CA GLU A 205 20.89 9.65 11.29
C GLU A 205 19.97 10.43 10.31
N LYS A 206 20.47 11.49 9.71
CA LYS A 206 19.76 12.19 8.63
C LYS A 206 19.57 11.30 7.39
N ALA A 207 20.57 10.50 7.02
CA ALA A 207 20.43 9.50 5.96
C ALA A 207 19.36 8.43 6.30
N LEU A 208 19.35 7.92 7.54
CA LEU A 208 18.35 6.98 8.03
C LEU A 208 16.93 7.55 8.00
N SER A 209 16.77 8.84 8.31
CA SER A 209 15.47 9.52 8.26
C SER A 209 14.92 9.65 6.84
N SER A 210 15.80 9.64 5.83
CA SER A 210 15.41 9.64 4.40
C SER A 210 15.07 8.24 3.88
N GLY A 211 15.36 7.20 4.66
CA GLY A 211 15.09 5.80 4.33
C GLY A 211 16.18 5.12 3.51
N LEU A 212 16.40 3.84 3.77
CA LEU A 212 17.41 3.00 3.12
C LEU A 212 16.80 1.85 2.30
N GLY A 213 17.53 1.41 1.29
CA GLY A 213 17.18 0.24 0.49
C GLY A 213 16.09 0.49 -0.55
N SER A 214 15.31 -0.54 -0.86
CA SER A 214 14.27 -0.48 -1.90
C SER A 214 12.90 -0.11 -1.32
N ARG A 215 12.02 0.45 -2.18
CA ARG A 215 10.62 0.78 -1.84
C ARG A 215 10.44 1.83 -0.75
N VAL A 216 11.44 2.66 -0.49
CA VAL A 216 11.39 3.75 0.48
C VAL A 216 10.17 4.65 0.23
N SER A 217 9.86 4.95 -1.04
CA SER A 217 8.68 5.73 -1.41
C SER A 217 7.34 5.11 -1.00
N ALA A 218 7.32 3.86 -0.52
CA ALA A 218 6.14 3.16 -0.03
C ALA A 218 6.21 2.85 1.48
N GLY A 219 7.10 3.51 2.23
CA GLY A 219 7.21 3.37 3.68
C GLY A 219 8.16 2.28 4.16
N TYR A 220 8.94 1.64 3.27
CA TYR A 220 10.00 0.70 3.65
C TYR A 220 11.28 1.44 3.99
N GLY A 221 12.15 0.80 4.78
CA GLY A 221 13.53 1.24 5.00
C GLY A 221 13.73 2.41 5.94
N TYR A 222 12.70 2.82 6.69
CA TYR A 222 12.82 3.83 7.72
C TYR A 222 13.28 3.21 9.05
N PHE A 223 13.97 4.04 9.85
CA PHE A 223 14.54 3.64 11.13
C PHE A 223 14.02 4.54 12.27
N ASP A 224 14.01 4.00 13.47
CA ASP A 224 13.69 4.75 14.68
C ASP A 224 14.92 5.57 15.06
N VAL A 225 14.87 6.88 14.72
CA VAL A 225 15.90 7.87 15.06
C VAL A 225 15.32 8.94 15.96
N SER A 226 16.13 9.41 16.90
CA SER A 226 15.69 10.31 17.99
C SER A 226 15.29 11.71 17.52
N HIS A 227 15.77 12.14 16.36
CA HIS A 227 15.57 13.50 15.85
C HIS A 227 14.82 13.46 14.53
N GLN A 228 13.52 13.70 14.59
CA GLN A 228 12.73 14.00 13.39
C GLN A 228 12.85 15.49 13.09
N VAL A 229 13.78 15.83 12.22
CA VAL A 229 13.88 17.20 11.68
C VAL A 229 12.72 17.40 10.71
N PRO A 230 12.00 18.55 10.74
CA PRO A 230 11.09 18.91 9.67
C PRO A 230 11.85 18.85 8.34
N THR A 231 11.34 18.07 7.40
CA THR A 231 12.01 17.89 6.12
C THR A 231 11.47 18.92 5.13
N PRO A 232 12.32 19.70 4.43
CA PRO A 232 11.87 20.66 3.43
C PRO A 232 11.12 20.00 2.26
N GLU A 233 11.17 18.68 2.19
CA GLU A 233 10.45 17.90 1.18
C GLU A 233 8.98 17.66 1.52
N GLU A 234 8.49 18.02 2.71
CA GLU A 234 7.11 17.74 3.13
C GLU A 234 6.11 18.63 2.38
N LEU A 235 5.18 18.00 1.62
CA LEU A 235 4.05 18.65 0.96
C LEU A 235 2.79 18.59 1.83
N GLN A 236 2.57 17.44 2.48
CA GLN A 236 1.39 17.20 3.31
C GLN A 236 1.79 16.48 4.59
N ARG A 237 1.20 16.96 5.68
CA ARG A 237 1.24 16.31 6.99
C ARG A 237 -0.19 16.15 7.50
N VAL A 238 -0.66 14.92 7.61
CA VAL A 238 -2.06 14.63 7.91
C VAL A 238 -2.14 13.70 9.10
N GLU A 239 -2.74 14.17 10.18
CA GLU A 239 -3.02 13.32 11.33
C GLU A 239 -4.35 12.59 11.15
N LEU A 240 -4.31 11.28 11.32
CA LEU A 240 -5.42 10.38 11.07
C LEU A 240 -5.66 9.48 12.27
N LYS A 241 -6.90 9.12 12.50
CA LYS A 241 -7.32 7.98 13.32
C LYS A 241 -7.98 6.94 12.43
N GLY A 242 -7.78 5.65 12.72
CA GLY A 242 -8.25 4.62 11.83
C GLY A 242 -8.47 3.27 12.47
N ARG A 243 -9.47 2.54 11.96
CA ARG A 243 -9.80 1.18 12.40
C ARG A 243 -10.06 0.29 11.19
N GLY A 244 -9.73 -0.97 11.32
CA GLY A 244 -10.01 -1.90 10.23
C GLY A 244 -9.35 -3.25 10.36
N VAL A 245 -9.38 -4.00 9.26
CA VAL A 245 -8.76 -5.31 9.14
C VAL A 245 -7.27 -5.14 8.89
N ALA A 246 -6.44 -5.75 9.75
CA ALA A 246 -5.00 -5.81 9.58
C ALA A 246 -4.58 -6.97 8.66
N SER A 247 -3.33 -6.96 8.22
CA SER A 247 -2.72 -8.11 7.57
C SER A 247 -2.26 -9.12 8.63
N THR A 248 -2.07 -10.37 8.21
CA THR A 248 -1.43 -11.39 9.03
C THR A 248 0.08 -11.30 8.81
N LEU A 249 0.84 -11.21 9.90
CA LEU A 249 2.29 -11.32 9.88
C LEU A 249 2.65 -12.79 9.68
N LEU A 250 3.37 -13.08 8.60
CA LEU A 250 3.89 -14.41 8.35
C LEU A 250 5.20 -14.58 9.13
N GLN A 251 5.17 -15.38 10.15
CA GLN A 251 6.32 -15.70 10.99
C GLN A 251 6.63 -17.21 10.93
N LYS A 252 7.83 -17.56 11.37
CA LYS A 252 8.23 -18.95 11.52
C LYS A 252 7.27 -19.62 12.50
N GLU A 253 6.63 -20.70 12.08
CA GLU A 253 5.70 -21.42 12.94
C GLU A 253 6.39 -21.84 14.24
N ARG A 254 5.83 -21.39 15.34
CA ARG A 254 6.01 -22.07 16.63
C ARG A 254 4.87 -23.08 16.73
N PRO A 255 5.14 -24.34 17.11
CA PRO A 255 4.09 -25.38 17.19
C PRO A 255 2.91 -24.99 18.10
N GLU A 256 3.08 -23.99 18.95
CA GLU A 256 2.13 -23.54 19.97
C GLU A 256 1.26 -22.34 19.54
N ASP A 257 1.67 -21.57 18.51
CA ASP A 257 0.98 -20.36 18.10
C ASP A 257 0.07 -20.60 16.89
N LYS A 258 -1.16 -21.04 17.13
CA LYS A 258 -2.23 -21.04 16.11
C LYS A 258 -2.87 -19.67 15.88
N THR A 259 -2.37 -18.62 16.51
CA THR A 259 -2.95 -17.28 16.42
C THR A 259 -2.34 -16.48 15.27
N ASN A 260 -3.22 -15.88 14.45
CA ASN A 260 -2.83 -14.99 13.37
C ASN A 260 -2.25 -13.68 13.94
N THR A 261 -0.93 -13.57 14.05
CA THR A 261 -0.28 -12.33 14.50
C THR A 261 -0.64 -11.17 13.56
N PRO A 262 -1.16 -10.04 14.07
CA PRO A 262 -1.51 -8.89 13.24
C PRO A 262 -0.26 -8.12 12.77
N GLU A 263 -0.32 -7.56 11.57
CA GLU A 263 0.67 -6.63 11.02
C GLU A 263 -0.03 -5.39 10.48
N PHE A 264 0.33 -4.20 10.99
CA PHE A 264 -0.03 -2.95 10.34
C PHE A 264 0.94 -2.66 9.19
N ARG A 265 0.42 -2.37 8.01
CA ARG A 265 1.22 -2.22 6.79
C ARG A 265 1.13 -0.80 6.22
N PRO A 266 2.06 0.10 6.51
CA PRO A 266 2.03 1.50 6.08
C PRO A 266 1.99 1.69 4.55
N ASN A 267 2.49 0.73 3.77
CA ASN A 267 2.46 0.80 2.31
C ASN A 267 1.05 0.86 1.69
N MET A 268 0.01 0.56 2.48
CA MET A 268 -1.38 0.68 2.04
C MET A 268 -1.78 2.10 1.66
N PHE A 269 -1.21 3.13 2.30
CA PHE A 269 -1.53 4.52 1.99
C PHE A 269 -1.10 4.87 0.57
N LYS A 270 0.17 4.59 0.21
CA LYS A 270 0.64 4.80 -1.16
C LYS A 270 -0.15 3.97 -2.18
N ALA A 271 -0.43 2.71 -1.86
CA ALA A 271 -1.16 1.82 -2.76
C ALA A 271 -2.56 2.37 -3.09
N CYS A 272 -3.28 2.89 -2.08
CA CYS A 272 -4.61 3.48 -2.28
C CYS A 272 -4.52 4.80 -3.05
N LEU A 273 -3.66 5.74 -2.65
CA LEU A 273 -3.49 7.03 -3.35
C LEU A 273 -3.13 6.82 -4.82
N ARG A 274 -2.14 5.96 -5.10
CA ARG A 274 -1.75 5.61 -6.47
C ARG A 274 -2.91 4.98 -7.26
N GLY A 275 -3.68 4.10 -6.61
CA GLY A 275 -4.83 3.45 -7.23
C GLY A 275 -5.95 4.45 -7.56
N HIS A 276 -6.23 5.40 -6.67
CA HIS A 276 -7.22 6.45 -6.93
C HIS A 276 -6.75 7.44 -8.00
N THR A 277 -5.47 7.82 -8.00
CA THR A 277 -4.88 8.62 -9.09
C THR A 277 -5.09 7.94 -10.46
N LEU A 278 -4.83 6.64 -10.54
CA LEU A 278 -5.01 5.88 -11.79
C LEU A 278 -6.48 5.84 -12.24
N ARG A 279 -7.43 5.71 -11.30
CA ARG A 279 -8.88 5.74 -11.60
C ARG A 279 -9.32 7.10 -12.15
N LEU A 280 -8.91 8.17 -11.47
CA LEU A 280 -9.25 9.53 -11.87
C LEU A 280 -8.67 9.87 -13.25
N LEU A 281 -7.38 9.60 -13.46
CA LEU A 281 -6.72 9.79 -14.75
C LEU A 281 -7.36 8.93 -15.86
N GLY A 282 -7.72 7.68 -15.57
CA GLY A 282 -8.42 6.81 -16.53
C GLY A 282 -9.77 7.37 -17.00
N GLY A 283 -10.42 8.20 -16.18
CA GLY A 283 -11.64 8.93 -16.55
C GLY A 283 -11.40 10.28 -17.23
N MET A 284 -10.14 10.68 -17.44
CA MET A 284 -9.75 11.98 -17.98
C MET A 284 -8.88 11.89 -19.23
N THR A 285 -8.23 10.74 -19.47
CA THR A 285 -7.34 10.54 -20.60
C THR A 285 -7.23 9.06 -20.99
N ASP A 286 -6.57 8.78 -22.11
CA ASP A 286 -6.33 7.44 -22.60
C ASP A 286 -5.52 6.55 -21.64
N PRO A 287 -5.58 5.21 -21.79
CA PRO A 287 -4.92 4.27 -20.88
C PRO A 287 -3.40 4.44 -20.74
N GLN A 288 -2.71 4.83 -21.82
CA GLN A 288 -1.24 4.94 -21.82
C GLN A 288 -0.81 6.19 -21.05
N THR A 289 -1.43 7.33 -21.36
CA THR A 289 -1.21 8.60 -20.67
C THR A 289 -1.57 8.52 -19.18
N ALA A 290 -2.71 7.89 -18.83
CA ALA A 290 -3.11 7.70 -17.44
C ALA A 290 -2.07 6.87 -16.64
N GLN A 291 -1.56 5.79 -17.22
CA GLN A 291 -0.52 4.97 -16.60
C GLN A 291 0.81 5.72 -16.50
N TYR A 292 1.19 6.47 -17.53
CA TYR A 292 2.41 7.27 -17.56
C TYR A 292 2.41 8.33 -16.46
N LEU A 293 1.38 9.17 -16.39
CA LEU A 293 1.24 10.20 -15.36
C LEU A 293 1.20 9.61 -13.93
N THR A 294 0.53 8.47 -13.76
CA THR A 294 0.54 7.74 -12.48
C THR A 294 1.95 7.29 -12.10
N LYS A 295 2.77 6.84 -13.07
CA LYS A 295 4.17 6.45 -12.83
C LYS A 295 5.04 7.65 -12.49
N ILE A 296 4.83 8.80 -13.14
CA ILE A 296 5.54 10.04 -12.83
C ILE A 296 5.28 10.48 -11.39
N LEU A 297 4.03 10.45 -10.93
CA LEU A 297 3.70 10.83 -9.55
C LEU A 297 4.24 9.83 -8.52
N TRP A 298 3.96 8.55 -8.71
CA TRP A 298 4.11 7.52 -7.68
C TRP A 298 5.27 6.55 -7.90
N GLY A 299 5.93 6.64 -9.04
CA GLY A 299 6.97 5.69 -9.47
C GLY A 299 6.41 4.42 -10.12
N GLY A 300 7.27 3.71 -10.82
CA GLY A 300 6.91 2.48 -11.51
C GLY A 300 8.02 1.97 -12.42
N PHE A 301 7.68 1.00 -13.27
CA PHE A 301 8.56 0.54 -14.33
C PHE A 301 8.07 1.10 -15.67
N GLY A 302 8.99 1.67 -16.46
CA GLY A 302 8.73 2.07 -17.84
C GLY A 302 8.86 0.87 -18.77
N ASP A 303 7.97 0.78 -19.76
CA ASP A 303 8.15 -0.07 -20.93
C ASP A 303 8.77 0.80 -22.04
N ASP A 304 10.02 1.18 -21.88
CA ASP A 304 10.75 1.79 -22.97
C ASP A 304 11.24 0.66 -23.89
N ARG A 305 10.59 0.56 -25.05
CA ARG A 305 10.87 -0.51 -26.05
C ARG A 305 12.29 -0.45 -26.61
N SER A 306 13.01 0.67 -26.38
CA SER A 306 14.34 0.88 -26.91
C SER A 306 15.49 0.51 -25.96
N ASN A 307 15.28 0.49 -24.62
CA ASN A 307 16.39 0.37 -23.64
C ASN A 307 16.10 -0.49 -22.39
N GLY A 308 15.14 -1.40 -22.44
CA GLY A 308 14.88 -2.29 -21.30
C GLY A 308 13.94 -1.67 -20.25
N LYS A 309 13.62 -2.45 -19.21
CA LYS A 309 12.70 -2.06 -18.13
C LYS A 309 13.37 -1.09 -17.16
N ASN A 310 13.37 0.19 -17.47
CA ASN A 310 13.91 1.21 -16.58
C ASN A 310 12.92 1.54 -15.45
N ALA A 311 13.42 1.63 -14.23
CA ALA A 311 12.66 2.10 -13.09
C ALA A 311 12.44 3.61 -13.21
N ILE A 312 11.17 4.05 -13.09
CA ILE A 312 10.80 5.46 -13.03
C ILE A 312 10.72 5.85 -11.55
N GLN A 313 11.55 6.79 -11.13
CA GLN A 313 11.42 7.39 -9.81
C GLN A 313 10.20 8.32 -9.80
N GLY A 314 9.28 8.11 -8.84
CA GLY A 314 8.13 8.98 -8.68
C GLY A 314 8.52 10.30 -8.00
N LEU A 315 7.75 11.36 -8.29
CA LEU A 315 7.89 12.67 -7.65
C LEU A 315 7.55 12.61 -6.15
N LEU A 316 6.70 11.66 -5.73
CA LEU A 316 6.13 11.58 -4.39
C LEU A 316 6.59 10.33 -3.63
N ARG A 317 6.87 10.55 -2.34
CA ARG A 317 7.10 9.50 -1.34
C ARG A 317 5.99 9.55 -0.31
N VAL A 318 5.64 8.40 0.24
CA VAL A 318 4.65 8.28 1.32
C VAL A 318 5.32 7.68 2.53
N ARG A 319 5.20 8.37 3.67
CA ARG A 319 5.62 7.89 4.97
C ARG A 319 4.44 7.91 5.92
N PHE A 320 4.34 6.92 6.79
CA PHE A 320 3.34 6.88 7.84
C PHE A 320 4.00 6.57 9.17
N GLU A 321 3.68 7.37 10.17
CA GLU A 321 4.25 7.31 11.52
C GLU A 321 3.15 7.11 12.55
N GLY A 322 3.44 6.38 13.62
CA GLY A 322 2.49 6.15 14.71
C GLY A 322 2.94 4.98 15.58
N ASP A 323 2.30 4.81 16.71
CA ASP A 323 2.52 3.63 17.57
C ASP A 323 1.78 2.41 16.99
N LEU A 324 2.39 1.85 15.94
CA LEU A 324 1.78 0.78 15.16
C LEU A 324 1.68 -0.54 15.93
N GLU A 325 2.47 -0.72 16.99
CA GLU A 325 2.42 -1.91 17.85
C GLU A 325 1.20 -1.88 18.75
N LYS A 326 0.95 -0.75 19.38
CA LYS A 326 -0.25 -0.59 20.21
C LYS A 326 -1.54 -0.58 19.40
N ALA A 327 -1.43 -0.17 18.13
CA ALA A 327 -2.59 -0.11 17.24
C ALA A 327 -3.10 -1.48 16.80
N ILE A 328 -2.29 -2.53 16.79
CA ILE A 328 -2.67 -3.86 16.30
C ILE A 328 -3.27 -4.74 17.40
N GLY A 329 -4.21 -5.61 17.01
CA GLY A 329 -4.85 -6.54 17.92
C GLY A 329 -5.59 -7.66 17.20
N LEU A 330 -6.26 -8.49 17.97
CA LEU A 330 -7.06 -9.60 17.47
C LEU A 330 -8.55 -9.37 17.79
N HIS A 331 -9.38 -9.58 16.80
CA HIS A 331 -10.83 -9.63 16.97
C HIS A 331 -11.27 -11.08 17.09
N GLU A 332 -11.82 -11.44 18.24
CA GLU A 332 -12.42 -12.75 18.48
C GLU A 332 -13.80 -12.82 17.86
N TYR A 333 -14.10 -13.92 17.16
CA TYR A 333 -15.42 -14.23 16.65
C TYR A 333 -15.65 -15.73 16.60
N ILE A 334 -16.90 -16.13 16.71
CA ILE A 334 -17.31 -17.54 16.64
C ILE A 334 -18.04 -17.74 15.33
N PRO A 335 -17.42 -18.41 14.32
CA PRO A 335 -18.08 -18.64 13.04
C PRO A 335 -19.34 -19.50 13.22
N LYS A 336 -20.38 -19.20 12.43
CA LYS A 336 -21.52 -20.11 12.33
C LYS A 336 -21.06 -21.40 11.67
N PRO A 337 -21.61 -22.57 12.07
CA PRO A 337 -21.37 -23.83 11.39
C PRO A 337 -21.67 -23.69 9.89
N ASN A 338 -20.84 -24.29 9.04
CA ASN A 338 -21.10 -24.28 7.60
C ASN A 338 -22.41 -25.01 7.30
N PRO A 339 -23.25 -24.50 6.38
CA PRO A 339 -24.40 -25.25 5.89
C PRO A 339 -23.90 -26.55 5.25
N GLY A 340 -24.19 -27.71 5.86
CA GLY A 340 -23.73 -29.02 5.42
C GLY A 340 -22.74 -29.72 6.36
N GLU A 341 -22.21 -29.05 7.38
CA GLU A 341 -21.53 -29.76 8.45
C GLU A 341 -22.52 -30.64 9.23
N PRO A 342 -22.18 -31.92 9.51
CA PRO A 342 -23.03 -32.78 10.34
C PRO A 342 -23.30 -32.09 11.67
N LYS A 343 -24.56 -32.04 12.06
CA LYS A 343 -24.92 -31.59 13.41
C LYS A 343 -24.19 -32.47 14.43
N PRO A 344 -23.62 -31.90 15.49
CA PRO A 344 -23.04 -32.75 16.54
C PRO A 344 -24.05 -33.78 17.03
N ASN A 345 -23.58 -34.98 17.31
CA ASN A 345 -24.42 -36.03 17.84
C ASN A 345 -25.07 -35.59 19.16
N PRO A 346 -26.30 -36.03 19.47
CA PRO A 346 -26.93 -35.72 20.75
C PRO A 346 -26.02 -36.20 21.89
N GLY A 347 -25.49 -35.26 22.68
CA GLY A 347 -24.53 -35.54 23.76
C GLY A 347 -23.09 -35.02 23.52
N GLU A 348 -22.71 -34.67 22.29
CA GLU A 348 -21.45 -33.97 22.02
C GLU A 348 -21.61 -32.46 22.24
N ASN A 349 -21.16 -31.95 23.39
CA ASN A 349 -21.01 -30.54 23.64
C ASN A 349 -19.80 -29.98 22.84
N ARG A 350 -19.90 -29.87 21.52
CA ARG A 350 -18.95 -29.08 20.72
C ARG A 350 -19.30 -27.60 20.86
N SER A 351 -18.75 -26.97 21.89
CA SER A 351 -18.74 -25.50 21.93
C SER A 351 -18.01 -25.00 20.68
N PRO A 352 -18.61 -24.09 19.90
CA PRO A 352 -17.94 -23.56 18.71
C PRO A 352 -16.61 -22.91 19.10
N THR A 353 -15.55 -23.30 18.44
CA THR A 353 -14.18 -22.80 18.74
C THR A 353 -14.05 -21.34 18.28
N PRO A 354 -13.66 -20.42 19.16
CA PRO A 354 -13.36 -19.05 18.78
C PRO A 354 -12.26 -18.98 17.70
N GLN A 355 -12.46 -18.08 16.75
CA GLN A 355 -11.46 -17.72 15.75
C GLN A 355 -11.00 -16.28 15.98
N TYR A 356 -9.78 -15.98 15.57
CA TYR A 356 -9.15 -14.68 15.77
C TYR A 356 -8.76 -14.07 14.43
N ALA A 357 -9.17 -12.86 14.17
CA ALA A 357 -8.82 -12.12 12.96
C ALA A 357 -7.98 -10.89 13.28
N PRO A 358 -6.90 -10.62 12.54
CA PRO A 358 -6.06 -9.45 12.72
C PRO A 358 -6.84 -8.16 12.45
N VAL A 359 -6.73 -7.20 13.38
CA VAL A 359 -7.33 -5.88 13.27
C VAL A 359 -6.36 -4.80 13.72
N TYR A 360 -6.63 -3.56 13.33
CA TYR A 360 -5.98 -2.40 13.91
C TYR A 360 -7.02 -1.40 14.46
N ASN A 361 -6.62 -0.67 15.49
CA ASN A 361 -7.30 0.48 16.03
C ASN A 361 -6.25 1.52 16.40
N LEU A 362 -6.09 2.49 15.51
CA LEU A 362 -5.08 3.53 15.62
C LEU A 362 -5.76 4.84 16.04
N ASP A 363 -5.46 5.32 17.24
CA ASP A 363 -6.01 6.56 17.77
C ASP A 363 -5.36 7.79 17.13
N ARG A 364 -4.07 7.68 16.78
CA ARG A 364 -3.31 8.74 16.12
C ARG A 364 -2.20 8.17 15.27
N GLY A 365 -2.16 8.59 14.00
CA GLY A 365 -1.04 8.36 13.08
C GLY A 365 -0.83 9.54 12.17
N VAL A 366 0.37 9.72 11.64
CA VAL A 366 0.74 10.83 10.78
C VAL A 366 1.09 10.30 9.39
N LEU A 367 0.26 10.63 8.42
CA LEU A 367 0.53 10.43 7.01
C LEU A 367 1.31 11.63 6.47
N ARG A 368 2.48 11.38 5.91
CA ARG A 368 3.30 12.40 5.24
C ARG A 368 3.41 12.10 3.76
N ILE A 369 3.20 13.13 2.95
CA ILE A 369 3.53 13.11 1.53
C ILE A 369 4.75 13.99 1.34
N LEU A 370 5.81 13.40 0.83
CA LEU A 370 7.11 14.05 0.67
C LEU A 370 7.48 14.10 -0.82
N LEU A 371 8.21 15.13 -1.21
CA LEU A 371 8.90 15.16 -2.51
C LEU A 371 10.05 14.16 -2.53
N ALA A 372 10.28 13.55 -3.67
CA ALA A 372 11.45 12.71 -3.89
C ALA A 372 12.73 13.54 -4.12
N ASP A 373 12.56 14.72 -4.71
CA ASP A 373 13.58 15.75 -4.89
C ASP A 373 13.04 17.08 -4.37
N PRO A 374 13.67 17.71 -3.37
CA PRO A 374 13.24 19.00 -2.86
C PRO A 374 13.53 20.17 -3.82
N ASN A 375 14.44 19.97 -4.79
CA ASN A 375 14.90 21.02 -5.71
C ASN A 375 14.00 21.13 -6.94
N ILE A 376 12.71 21.36 -6.73
CA ILE A 376 11.75 21.61 -7.81
C ILE A 376 11.31 23.09 -7.80
N ALA A 377 10.84 23.58 -8.95
CA ALA A 377 10.29 24.94 -9.04
C ALA A 377 9.11 25.12 -8.07
N GLU A 378 9.00 26.31 -7.47
CA GLU A 378 7.96 26.61 -6.47
C GLU A 378 6.54 26.42 -7.05
N GLU A 379 6.33 26.83 -8.30
CA GLU A 379 5.05 26.59 -8.99
C GLU A 379 4.69 25.09 -9.06
N HIS A 380 5.69 24.24 -9.36
CA HIS A 380 5.46 22.79 -9.38
C HIS A 380 5.16 22.25 -7.97
N ARG A 381 5.86 22.76 -6.96
CA ARG A 381 5.60 22.41 -5.55
C ARG A 381 4.17 22.76 -5.15
N GLN A 382 3.71 23.96 -5.50
CA GLN A 382 2.35 24.39 -5.21
C GLN A 382 1.31 23.47 -5.87
N LYS A 383 1.46 23.18 -7.17
CA LYS A 383 0.54 22.27 -7.89
C LYS A 383 0.53 20.86 -7.30
N LEU A 384 1.67 20.33 -6.88
CA LEU A 384 1.74 19.02 -6.20
C LEU A 384 1.10 19.08 -4.80
N THR A 385 1.23 20.19 -4.10
CA THR A 385 0.58 20.39 -2.78
C THR A 385 -0.94 20.38 -2.92
N GLU A 386 -1.49 21.12 -3.87
CA GLU A 386 -2.92 21.17 -4.17
C GLU A 386 -3.45 19.78 -4.62
N LEU A 387 -2.74 19.13 -5.56
CA LEU A 387 -3.10 17.81 -6.05
C LEU A 387 -3.08 16.75 -4.95
N THR A 388 -2.05 16.74 -4.10
CA THR A 388 -1.95 15.75 -3.01
C THR A 388 -3.00 15.95 -1.94
N ALA A 389 -3.34 17.21 -1.61
CA ALA A 389 -4.46 17.53 -0.71
C ALA A 389 -5.79 17.04 -1.29
N ALA A 390 -6.05 17.30 -2.58
CA ALA A 390 -7.24 16.84 -3.27
C ALA A 390 -7.35 15.31 -3.29
N LEU A 391 -6.25 14.59 -3.58
CA LEU A 391 -6.21 13.13 -3.58
C LEU A 391 -6.43 12.52 -2.18
N ILE A 392 -5.89 13.14 -1.13
CA ILE A 392 -6.12 12.70 0.26
C ILE A 392 -7.60 12.89 0.62
N ARG A 393 -8.16 14.07 0.35
CA ARG A 393 -9.59 14.36 0.59
C ARG A 393 -10.49 13.39 -0.17
N PHE A 394 -10.21 13.15 -1.45
CA PHE A 394 -10.94 12.17 -2.27
C PHE A 394 -10.89 10.76 -1.67
N THR A 395 -9.70 10.35 -1.22
CA THR A 395 -9.52 9.04 -0.58
C THR A 395 -10.28 8.95 0.74
N MET A 396 -10.29 10.00 1.54
CA MET A 396 -11.04 10.03 2.81
C MET A 396 -12.54 10.03 2.61
N LEU A 397 -13.03 10.76 1.61
CA LEU A 397 -14.46 10.93 1.34
C LEU A 397 -15.09 9.71 0.65
N LEU A 398 -14.49 9.25 -0.44
CA LEU A 398 -15.07 8.25 -1.35
C LEU A 398 -14.27 6.95 -1.43
N GLY A 399 -12.95 7.02 -1.37
CA GLY A 399 -12.04 5.90 -1.51
C GLY A 399 -11.89 5.07 -0.24
N GLY A 400 -10.85 5.32 0.50
CA GLY A 400 -10.47 4.68 1.75
C GLY A 400 -9.05 4.12 1.72
N PHE A 401 -8.52 3.89 2.90
CA PHE A 401 -7.21 3.29 3.11
C PHE A 401 -7.33 1.90 3.73
N GLY A 402 -6.43 0.99 3.39
CA GLY A 402 -6.25 -0.27 4.10
C GLY A 402 -6.72 -1.52 3.35
N LYS A 403 -6.62 -2.63 4.03
CA LYS A 403 -7.16 -3.90 3.56
C LYS A 403 -8.69 -3.84 3.61
N SER A 404 -9.35 -4.34 2.57
CA SER A 404 -10.82 -4.25 2.43
C SER A 404 -11.36 -2.81 2.41
N TRP A 405 -10.57 -1.85 1.94
CA TRP A 405 -10.90 -0.42 1.91
C TRP A 405 -12.21 -0.08 1.15
N ARG A 406 -12.70 -0.98 0.28
CA ARG A 406 -13.98 -0.80 -0.43
C ARG A 406 -15.20 -0.85 0.50
N ARG A 407 -15.04 -1.25 1.73
CA ARG A 407 -16.09 -1.33 2.77
C ARG A 407 -15.70 -0.52 3.99
N ILE A 408 -16.69 0.03 4.65
CA ILE A 408 -16.52 0.62 5.99
C ILE A 408 -16.25 -0.49 7.02
N ASP A 409 -15.70 -0.13 8.16
CA ASP A 409 -15.62 -1.05 9.30
C ASP A 409 -17.04 -1.34 9.83
N HIS A 410 -17.52 -2.54 9.55
CA HIS A 410 -18.88 -2.96 9.92
C HIS A 410 -19.12 -2.90 11.43
N ARG A 411 -18.10 -3.08 12.25
CA ARG A 411 -18.20 -3.06 13.71
C ARG A 411 -18.60 -1.67 14.24
N LEU A 412 -18.35 -0.60 13.47
CA LEU A 412 -18.65 0.77 13.85
C LEU A 412 -20.07 1.20 13.46
N PHE A 413 -20.59 0.69 12.35
CA PHE A 413 -21.77 1.25 11.69
C PHE A 413 -22.95 0.28 11.58
N ALA A 414 -22.82 -0.93 12.11
CA ALA A 414 -23.90 -1.90 12.20
C ALA A 414 -24.22 -2.18 13.67
N PRO A 415 -25.39 -1.77 14.18
CA PRO A 415 -25.74 -1.93 15.60
C PRO A 415 -25.76 -3.39 16.05
N ASN A 416 -26.09 -4.30 15.13
CA ASN A 416 -26.19 -5.74 15.37
C ASN A 416 -25.00 -6.54 14.85
N TYR A 417 -23.84 -5.88 14.64
CA TYR A 417 -22.62 -6.58 14.24
C TYR A 417 -22.09 -7.38 15.42
N THR A 418 -22.55 -8.61 15.49
CA THR A 418 -22.34 -9.48 16.66
C THR A 418 -20.91 -10.06 16.67
N LYS A 419 -20.49 -10.54 17.86
CA LYS A 419 -19.23 -11.28 18.09
C LYS A 419 -19.07 -12.53 17.21
N HIS A 420 -20.06 -12.87 16.40
CA HIS A 420 -20.07 -14.07 15.56
C HIS A 420 -19.65 -13.81 14.11
N LYS A 421 -19.24 -12.59 13.77
CA LYS A 421 -18.86 -12.23 12.41
C LYS A 421 -17.41 -11.80 12.33
N PRO A 422 -16.65 -12.23 11.29
CA PRO A 422 -15.30 -11.74 11.05
C PRO A 422 -15.32 -10.22 10.78
N PRO A 423 -14.26 -9.48 11.15
CA PRO A 423 -14.16 -8.07 10.85
C PRO A 423 -14.09 -7.84 9.34
N ILE A 424 -14.81 -6.83 8.87
CA ILE A 424 -14.84 -6.45 7.46
C ILE A 424 -14.65 -4.94 7.37
N GLY A 425 -13.84 -4.50 6.39
CA GLY A 425 -13.69 -3.10 6.03
C GLY A 425 -12.73 -2.32 6.91
N CYS A 426 -12.69 -1.03 6.65
CA CYS A 426 -11.87 -0.06 7.38
C CYS A 426 -12.56 1.30 7.41
N HIS A 427 -12.19 2.10 8.40
CA HIS A 427 -12.70 3.45 8.56
C HIS A 427 -11.57 4.36 9.02
N TRP A 428 -11.49 5.55 8.40
CA TRP A 428 -10.50 6.57 8.70
C TRP A 428 -11.16 7.92 8.86
N GLU A 429 -10.69 8.71 9.80
CA GLU A 429 -11.13 10.08 10.06
C GLU A 429 -9.91 10.98 10.24
N PHE A 430 -10.06 12.27 9.92
CA PHE A 430 -9.05 13.25 10.27
C PHE A 430 -9.00 13.42 11.78
N ALA A 431 -7.81 13.50 12.35
CA ALA A 431 -7.63 13.91 13.73
C ALA A 431 -7.77 15.45 13.83
N PRO A 432 -8.04 16.00 15.03
CA PRO A 432 -8.28 17.44 15.21
C PRO A 432 -7.22 18.35 14.59
N ALA A 433 -5.94 17.97 14.66
CA ALA A 433 -4.84 18.74 14.05
C ALA A 433 -4.88 18.79 12.50
N SER A 434 -5.75 18.02 11.86
CA SER A 434 -5.90 17.97 10.40
C SER A 434 -7.33 18.27 9.95
N GLU A 435 -8.16 18.84 10.81
CA GLU A 435 -9.54 19.23 10.47
C GLU A 435 -9.60 20.27 9.34
N SER A 436 -8.54 21.07 9.11
CA SER A 436 -8.43 21.99 7.97
C SER A 436 -8.48 21.29 6.60
N LEU A 437 -8.15 19.99 6.54
CA LEU A 437 -8.29 19.17 5.34
C LEU A 437 -9.69 18.59 5.18
N TYR A 438 -10.53 18.73 6.18
CA TYR A 438 -11.89 18.26 6.14
C TYR A 438 -12.67 18.98 5.03
N LEU A 439 -13.53 18.25 4.33
CA LEU A 439 -14.47 18.80 3.37
C LEU A 439 -15.81 19.06 4.07
N PRO A 440 -16.23 20.31 4.31
CA PRO A 440 -17.57 20.60 4.81
C PRO A 440 -18.60 20.22 3.74
N ILE A 441 -19.63 19.48 4.16
CA ILE A 441 -20.73 19.06 3.29
C ILE A 441 -22.01 19.63 3.89
N HIS A 442 -22.38 20.84 3.45
CA HIS A 442 -23.64 21.46 3.85
C HIS A 442 -24.80 20.88 3.04
N THR A 443 -24.55 20.61 1.77
CA THR A 443 -25.46 19.97 0.84
C THR A 443 -24.76 18.87 0.07
N LEU A 444 -25.49 17.92 -0.46
CA LEU A 444 -24.91 16.85 -1.25
C LEU A 444 -24.25 17.34 -2.55
N GLN A 445 -24.66 18.51 -3.08
CA GLN A 445 -24.01 19.16 -4.22
C GLN A 445 -22.57 19.59 -3.94
N ASP A 446 -22.18 19.77 -2.69
CA ASP A 446 -20.79 20.07 -2.33
C ASP A 446 -19.86 18.93 -2.73
N VAL A 447 -20.36 17.69 -2.72
CA VAL A 447 -19.61 16.50 -3.14
C VAL A 447 -19.37 16.52 -4.66
N THR A 448 -20.37 16.88 -5.45
CA THR A 448 -20.23 17.04 -6.91
C THR A 448 -19.16 18.07 -7.24
N ARG A 449 -19.28 19.27 -6.67
CA ARG A 449 -18.28 20.34 -6.83
C ARG A 449 -16.89 19.92 -6.41
N PHE A 450 -16.80 19.14 -5.34
CA PHE A 450 -15.51 18.61 -4.89
C PHE A 450 -14.91 17.61 -5.87
N ILE A 451 -15.70 16.68 -6.42
CA ILE A 451 -15.21 15.72 -7.43
C ILE A 451 -14.67 16.49 -8.65
N ASP A 452 -15.38 17.50 -9.11
CA ASP A 452 -14.95 18.35 -10.23
C ASP A 452 -13.64 19.07 -9.87
N SER A 453 -13.53 19.66 -8.68
CA SER A 453 -12.30 20.32 -8.22
C SER A 453 -11.09 19.38 -8.17
N VAL A 454 -11.28 18.11 -7.84
CA VAL A 454 -10.19 17.11 -7.87
C VAL A 454 -9.73 16.89 -9.32
N ARG A 455 -10.64 16.84 -10.27
CA ARG A 455 -10.32 16.72 -11.70
C ARG A 455 -9.57 17.96 -12.20
N ASP A 456 -10.00 19.16 -11.77
CA ASP A 456 -9.31 20.43 -12.11
C ASP A 456 -7.87 20.45 -11.57
N CYS A 457 -7.65 19.98 -10.35
CA CYS A 457 -6.29 19.86 -9.80
C CYS A 457 -5.41 18.91 -10.64
N ILE A 458 -5.97 17.78 -11.09
CA ILE A 458 -5.27 16.82 -11.95
C ILE A 458 -4.96 17.47 -13.31
N GLN A 459 -5.93 18.16 -13.92
CA GLN A 459 -5.77 18.87 -15.19
C GLN A 459 -4.68 19.92 -15.08
N SER A 460 -4.75 20.80 -14.08
CA SER A 460 -3.77 21.85 -13.83
C SER A 460 -2.34 21.33 -13.66
N TRP A 461 -2.18 20.18 -12.99
CA TRP A 461 -0.87 19.55 -12.88
C TRP A 461 -0.40 18.91 -14.20
N ALA A 462 -1.30 18.27 -14.95
CA ALA A 462 -0.98 17.69 -16.25
C ALA A 462 -0.59 18.77 -17.28
N ASP A 463 -1.30 19.89 -17.31
CA ASP A 463 -0.99 21.06 -18.15
C ASP A 463 0.39 21.64 -17.83
N TYR A 464 0.71 21.79 -16.55
CA TYR A 464 2.06 22.19 -16.10
C TYR A 464 3.14 21.22 -16.61
N ARG A 465 2.81 19.93 -16.75
CA ARG A 465 3.71 18.91 -17.32
C ARG A 465 3.72 18.88 -18.85
N GLY A 466 2.97 19.77 -19.51
CA GLY A 466 2.82 19.80 -20.97
C GLY A 466 2.02 18.60 -21.54
N VAL A 467 1.19 17.96 -20.71
CA VAL A 467 0.38 16.81 -21.11
C VAL A 467 -1.08 17.22 -21.23
N GLN A 468 -1.61 17.16 -22.44
CA GLN A 468 -3.02 17.44 -22.71
C GLN A 468 -3.89 16.25 -22.31
N LEU A 469 -4.92 16.50 -21.48
CA LEU A 469 -5.96 15.53 -21.15
C LEU A 469 -7.23 15.78 -21.97
N GLY A 470 -8.16 14.82 -22.01
CA GLY A 470 -9.51 15.01 -22.54
C GLY A 470 -9.76 14.56 -23.97
N ASN A 471 -8.76 14.12 -24.74
CA ASN A 471 -8.96 13.64 -26.11
C ASN A 471 -9.58 12.23 -26.19
N ALA A 472 -9.48 11.45 -25.13
CA ALA A 472 -10.01 10.11 -24.98
C ALA A 472 -10.05 9.76 -23.49
N ILE A 473 -10.82 8.74 -23.12
CA ILE A 473 -10.85 8.18 -21.77
C ILE A 473 -10.58 6.67 -21.82
N ALA A 474 -10.22 6.08 -20.70
CA ALA A 474 -9.99 4.64 -20.61
C ALA A 474 -11.31 3.86 -20.42
N GLU A 475 -12.24 3.98 -21.37
CA GLU A 475 -13.61 3.42 -21.29
C GLU A 475 -13.67 1.94 -20.93
N ARG A 476 -12.70 1.15 -21.41
CA ARG A 476 -12.63 -0.30 -21.16
C ARG A 476 -12.10 -0.65 -19.76
N TRP A 477 -11.66 0.34 -18.99
CA TRP A 477 -11.19 0.06 -17.64
C TRP A 477 -12.37 -0.16 -16.70
N ARG A 478 -12.25 -1.17 -15.90
CA ARG A 478 -13.26 -1.56 -14.93
C ARG A 478 -13.67 -0.45 -13.96
N GLU A 479 -12.73 0.42 -13.60
CA GLU A 479 -12.91 1.45 -12.58
C GLU A 479 -12.35 2.81 -13.04
N ALA A 480 -12.48 3.16 -14.32
CA ALA A 480 -12.23 4.51 -14.79
C ALA A 480 -13.25 5.47 -14.15
N TRP A 481 -12.77 6.59 -13.63
CA TRP A 481 -13.62 7.56 -12.95
C TRP A 481 -14.10 8.63 -13.93
N HIS A 482 -15.14 8.33 -14.68
CA HIS A 482 -15.79 9.26 -15.60
C HIS A 482 -17.31 9.30 -15.34
N PRO A 483 -17.97 10.47 -15.56
CA PRO A 483 -19.41 10.56 -15.41
C PRO A 483 -20.14 9.68 -16.42
N ASP A 484 -21.34 9.27 -16.06
CA ASP A 484 -22.22 8.55 -16.99
C ASP A 484 -22.83 9.54 -18.00
N ASN A 485 -22.34 9.48 -19.22
CA ASN A 485 -22.86 10.30 -20.33
C ASN A 485 -23.99 9.57 -21.09
N ASN A 486 -24.95 8.99 -20.39
CA ASN A 486 -26.07 8.20 -20.94
C ASN A 486 -25.68 6.85 -21.57
N SER A 487 -24.45 6.40 -21.39
CA SER A 487 -23.98 5.10 -21.88
C SER A 487 -24.21 3.94 -20.89
N GLY A 488 -24.60 4.24 -19.66
CA GLY A 488 -24.69 3.27 -18.56
C GLY A 488 -23.33 2.72 -18.10
N CYS A 489 -22.22 3.29 -18.58
CA CYS A 489 -20.86 2.82 -18.32
C CYS A 489 -20.07 3.67 -17.33
N GLY A 490 -20.55 4.87 -16.98
CA GLY A 490 -19.89 5.78 -16.05
C GLY A 490 -19.99 5.35 -14.60
N VAL A 491 -19.08 5.85 -13.76
CA VAL A 491 -19.20 5.66 -12.31
C VAL A 491 -20.33 6.51 -11.76
N GLN A 492 -21.09 5.97 -10.82
CA GLN A 492 -22.15 6.70 -10.14
C GLN A 492 -21.83 6.82 -8.65
N VAL A 493 -21.99 8.04 -8.14
CA VAL A 493 -21.84 8.34 -6.71
C VAL A 493 -23.21 8.67 -6.14
N TRP A 494 -23.61 7.94 -5.15
CA TRP A 494 -24.86 8.12 -4.42
C TRP A 494 -24.55 8.52 -2.98
N GLY A 495 -25.32 9.45 -2.44
CA GLY A 495 -25.09 9.94 -1.07
C GLY A 495 -26.38 10.25 -0.32
N ARG A 496 -26.31 10.16 1.01
CA ARG A 496 -27.33 10.67 1.93
C ARG A 496 -26.69 11.26 3.18
N ILE A 497 -27.32 12.27 3.75
CA ILE A 497 -26.94 12.81 5.07
C ILE A 497 -27.72 12.07 6.15
N SER A 498 -27.00 11.52 7.13
CA SER A 498 -27.57 10.79 8.24
C SER A 498 -27.27 11.48 9.57
N LYS A 499 -28.30 11.69 10.40
CA LYS A 499 -28.13 12.19 11.78
C LYS A 499 -27.60 11.13 12.74
N SER A 500 -27.45 9.88 12.29
CA SER A 500 -27.01 8.77 13.12
C SER A 500 -25.80 8.08 12.54
N LYS A 501 -25.09 7.35 13.40
CA LYS A 501 -23.94 6.51 13.03
C LYS A 501 -24.35 5.20 12.34
N ILE A 502 -25.64 4.94 12.14
CA ILE A 502 -26.12 3.69 11.57
C ILE A 502 -26.10 3.77 10.04
N SER A 503 -25.42 2.84 9.41
CA SER A 503 -25.43 2.69 7.95
C SER A 503 -26.74 2.06 7.47
N LYS A 504 -27.38 2.69 6.48
CA LYS A 504 -28.55 2.12 5.77
C LYS A 504 -28.17 1.08 4.72
N ALA A 505 -27.05 1.29 4.04
CA ALA A 505 -26.63 0.43 2.94
C ALA A 505 -25.99 -0.89 3.40
N LEU A 506 -25.42 -0.92 4.61
CA LEU A 506 -24.70 -2.10 5.08
C LEU A 506 -25.54 -3.38 5.13
N PRO A 507 -26.81 -3.36 5.55
CA PRO A 507 -27.67 -4.54 5.47
C PRO A 507 -27.81 -5.09 4.05
N TRP A 508 -27.88 -4.25 3.02
CA TRP A 508 -28.07 -4.69 1.63
C TRP A 508 -26.90 -5.50 1.08
N PHE A 509 -25.72 -5.38 1.66
CA PHE A 509 -24.55 -6.19 1.29
C PHE A 509 -24.65 -7.63 1.79
N HIS A 510 -25.57 -7.94 2.68
CA HIS A 510 -25.68 -9.23 3.35
C HIS A 510 -27.08 -9.87 3.26
N LEU A 511 -28.11 -9.06 2.98
CA LEU A 511 -29.51 -9.43 2.96
C LEU A 511 -30.19 -8.88 1.70
N PRO A 512 -31.32 -9.44 1.29
CA PRO A 512 -32.14 -8.83 0.24
C PRO A 512 -32.49 -7.38 0.62
N TYR A 513 -32.43 -6.49 -0.36
CA TYR A 513 -32.84 -5.09 -0.20
C TYR A 513 -34.33 -4.88 -0.50
N ARG A 514 -34.92 -5.78 -1.29
CA ARG A 514 -36.35 -5.80 -1.64
C ARG A 514 -36.80 -7.23 -1.94
N ASN A 515 -37.82 -7.76 -1.23
CA ASN A 515 -38.32 -9.12 -1.43
C ASN A 515 -37.21 -10.18 -1.56
N LYS A 516 -36.94 -10.64 -2.81
CA LYS A 516 -35.86 -11.59 -3.13
C LYS A 516 -34.66 -10.91 -3.80
N ASP A 517 -34.76 -9.61 -4.12
CA ASP A 517 -33.72 -8.87 -4.83
C ASP A 517 -32.53 -8.61 -3.90
N SER A 518 -31.35 -9.01 -4.32
CA SER A 518 -30.14 -8.94 -3.49
C SER A 518 -28.91 -8.66 -4.33
N ILE A 519 -28.04 -7.82 -3.79
CA ILE A 519 -26.69 -7.62 -4.33
C ILE A 519 -25.64 -8.51 -3.64
N TYR A 520 -26.05 -9.33 -2.66
CA TYR A 520 -25.16 -10.25 -1.95
C TYR A 520 -24.54 -11.29 -2.88
N LYS A 521 -23.20 -11.36 -2.88
CA LYS A 521 -22.40 -12.22 -3.78
C LYS A 521 -22.56 -11.91 -5.29
N SER A 522 -23.14 -10.77 -5.64
CA SER A 522 -23.20 -10.29 -7.03
C SER A 522 -21.88 -9.65 -7.47
N CYS A 523 -21.81 -9.21 -8.73
CA CYS A 523 -20.69 -8.40 -9.24
C CYS A 523 -20.49 -7.10 -8.45
N LEU A 524 -21.53 -6.55 -7.82
CA LEU A 524 -21.44 -5.34 -6.99
C LEU A 524 -20.72 -5.62 -5.68
N THR A 525 -21.17 -6.60 -4.90
CA THR A 525 -20.57 -6.87 -3.59
C THR A 525 -19.32 -7.74 -3.65
N GLY A 526 -19.18 -8.51 -4.72
CA GLY A 526 -18.08 -9.44 -4.91
C GLY A 526 -18.21 -10.72 -4.09
N GLY A 527 -17.23 -11.58 -4.19
CA GLY A 527 -17.16 -12.87 -3.51
C GLY A 527 -15.71 -13.33 -3.30
N MET A 528 -15.53 -14.63 -3.01
CA MET A 528 -14.21 -15.18 -2.64
C MET A 528 -13.14 -14.96 -3.72
N ASN A 529 -13.53 -15.01 -5.01
CA ASN A 529 -12.64 -14.81 -6.16
C ASN A 529 -13.00 -13.58 -6.99
N GLN A 530 -13.87 -12.72 -6.47
CA GLN A 530 -14.41 -11.58 -7.20
C GLN A 530 -14.37 -10.31 -6.37
N THR A 531 -13.61 -9.30 -6.83
CA THR A 531 -13.62 -7.97 -6.22
C THR A 531 -14.88 -7.23 -6.62
N GLY A 532 -15.65 -6.76 -5.62
CA GLY A 532 -16.88 -6.02 -5.86
C GLY A 532 -16.65 -4.67 -6.56
N ARG A 533 -17.70 -4.19 -7.23
CA ARG A 533 -17.76 -2.91 -7.98
C ARG A 533 -18.43 -1.79 -7.20
N ILE A 534 -18.76 -1.98 -5.92
CA ILE A 534 -19.35 -0.96 -5.06
C ILE A 534 -18.39 -0.61 -3.92
N TRP A 535 -18.18 0.69 -3.71
CA TRP A 535 -17.50 1.21 -2.54
C TRP A 535 -18.54 1.77 -1.59
N HIS A 536 -18.26 1.70 -0.30
CA HIS A 536 -19.13 2.20 0.73
C HIS A 536 -18.32 2.98 1.76
N ARG A 537 -18.75 4.22 2.03
CA ARG A 537 -18.13 5.12 2.99
C ARG A 537 -19.16 5.74 3.93
N MET A 538 -18.69 5.97 5.15
CA MET A 538 -19.34 6.83 6.14
C MET A 538 -18.35 7.94 6.45
N TYR A 539 -18.68 9.16 6.03
CA TYR A 539 -17.84 10.33 6.26
C TYR A 539 -18.44 11.14 7.40
N PRO A 540 -17.67 11.48 8.47
CA PRO A 540 -18.21 12.25 9.59
C PRO A 540 -18.81 13.57 9.07
N HIS A 541 -20.00 13.92 9.55
CA HIS A 541 -20.65 15.15 9.17
C HIS A 541 -20.24 16.27 10.14
N TYR A 542 -19.69 17.33 9.59
CA TYR A 542 -19.27 18.52 10.33
C TYR A 542 -20.18 19.69 9.97
N ASP A 543 -20.53 20.45 10.98
CA ASP A 543 -21.05 21.79 10.81
C ASP A 543 -19.89 22.78 10.88
N VAL A 544 -19.85 23.74 9.95
CA VAL A 544 -18.78 24.73 9.88
C VAL A 544 -19.38 26.09 10.18
N ASP A 545 -18.90 26.72 11.24
CA ASP A 545 -19.37 28.03 11.66
C ASP A 545 -18.87 29.15 10.72
N SER A 546 -19.36 30.36 10.92
CA SER A 546 -19.01 31.53 10.12
C SER A 546 -17.52 31.92 10.20
N GLN A 547 -16.78 31.36 11.16
CA GLN A 547 -15.34 31.58 11.33
C GLN A 547 -14.51 30.43 10.69
N GLY A 548 -15.16 29.48 10.04
CA GLY A 548 -14.50 28.33 9.41
C GLY A 548 -14.14 27.20 10.38
N THR A 549 -14.61 27.24 11.64
CA THR A 549 -14.35 26.19 12.62
C THR A 549 -15.30 25.02 12.41
N ALA A 550 -14.74 23.84 12.16
CA ALA A 550 -15.51 22.62 11.95
C ALA A 550 -15.87 21.95 13.29
N ARG A 551 -17.14 21.60 13.46
CA ARG A 551 -17.65 20.87 14.65
C ARG A 551 -18.37 19.61 14.21
N LEU A 552 -18.04 18.47 14.82
CA LEU A 552 -18.74 17.21 14.57
C LEU A 552 -20.20 17.32 15.01
N THR A 553 -21.13 17.04 14.10
CA THR A 553 -22.56 17.00 14.37
C THR A 553 -23.02 15.71 15.07
N GLY A 554 -22.13 14.70 15.10
CA GLY A 554 -22.46 13.33 15.50
C GLY A 554 -23.13 12.50 14.39
N GLY A 555 -23.47 13.12 13.25
CA GLY A 555 -24.00 12.48 12.05
C GLY A 555 -22.90 12.05 11.08
N TYR A 556 -23.31 11.44 9.98
CA TYR A 556 -22.43 11.00 8.89
C TYR A 556 -23.09 11.27 7.54
N VAL A 557 -22.26 11.48 6.53
CA VAL A 557 -22.67 11.38 5.12
C VAL A 557 -22.31 9.98 4.65
N GLU A 558 -23.29 9.23 4.19
CA GLU A 558 -23.13 7.87 3.70
C GLU A 558 -23.06 7.87 2.19
N PHE A 559 -22.01 7.26 1.63
CA PHE A 559 -21.74 7.22 0.20
C PHE A 559 -21.69 5.79 -0.33
N LEU A 560 -22.27 5.63 -1.52
CA LEU A 560 -22.09 4.46 -2.37
C LEU A 560 -21.48 4.93 -3.69
N THR A 561 -20.31 4.41 -4.05
CA THR A 561 -19.72 4.58 -5.37
C THR A 561 -19.90 3.29 -6.14
N ILE A 562 -20.58 3.32 -7.27
CA ILE A 562 -20.96 2.16 -8.05
C ILE A 562 -20.30 2.25 -9.43
N PHE A 563 -19.54 1.23 -9.78
CA PHE A 563 -19.00 1.05 -11.13
C PHE A 563 -19.89 0.08 -11.87
N PRO A 564 -20.55 0.49 -12.97
CA PRO A 564 -21.41 -0.39 -13.74
C PRO A 564 -20.68 -1.64 -14.18
N GLY A 565 -21.38 -2.76 -14.18
CA GLY A 565 -20.86 -4.04 -14.61
C GLY A 565 -21.39 -4.40 -15.98
N GLU A 566 -20.75 -5.33 -16.66
CA GLU A 566 -21.34 -6.03 -17.78
C GLU A 566 -22.59 -6.78 -17.32
N THR A 567 -23.61 -6.82 -18.15
CA THR A 567 -24.81 -7.65 -17.96
C THR A 567 -24.34 -9.10 -17.75
N GLN A 568 -24.87 -9.78 -16.76
CA GLN A 568 -24.49 -11.17 -16.51
C GLN A 568 -24.89 -12.05 -17.70
N SER A 569 -24.18 -13.19 -17.85
CA SER A 569 -24.43 -14.14 -18.95
C SER A 569 -25.86 -14.72 -18.95
N ASP A 570 -26.59 -14.60 -17.84
CA ASP A 570 -28.00 -14.99 -17.69
C ASP A 570 -29.00 -13.87 -18.08
N GLY A 571 -28.50 -12.71 -18.56
CA GLY A 571 -29.31 -11.55 -18.91
C GLY A 571 -29.79 -10.73 -17.71
N SER A 572 -29.45 -11.11 -16.47
CA SER A 572 -29.84 -10.35 -15.28
C SER A 572 -28.94 -9.12 -15.11
N ASP A 573 -29.52 -7.95 -15.02
CA ASP A 573 -28.85 -6.70 -14.72
C ASP A 573 -29.09 -6.30 -13.26
N THR A 574 -28.39 -7.00 -12.36
CA THR A 574 -28.45 -6.72 -10.92
C THR A 574 -28.08 -5.27 -10.60
N THR A 575 -27.24 -4.64 -11.41
CA THR A 575 -26.80 -3.26 -11.20
C THR A 575 -27.93 -2.28 -11.47
N SER A 576 -28.60 -2.37 -12.62
CA SER A 576 -29.72 -1.49 -12.96
C SER A 576 -30.90 -1.63 -12.02
N LEU A 577 -31.20 -2.85 -11.57
CA LEU A 577 -32.24 -3.09 -10.55
C LEU A 577 -31.89 -2.40 -9.22
N PHE A 578 -30.64 -2.50 -8.78
CA PHE A 578 -30.21 -1.86 -7.55
C PHE A 578 -30.15 -0.33 -7.65
N LEU A 579 -29.73 0.22 -8.80
CA LEU A 579 -29.76 1.66 -9.07
C LEU A 579 -31.20 2.21 -9.07
N THR A 580 -32.12 1.49 -9.69
CA THR A 580 -33.56 1.84 -9.67
C THR A 580 -34.14 1.82 -8.24
N PHE A 581 -33.71 0.87 -7.42
CA PHE A 581 -34.09 0.82 -6.01
C PHE A 581 -33.52 2.02 -5.24
N LEU A 582 -32.24 2.38 -5.44
CA LEU A 582 -31.64 3.55 -4.80
C LEU A 582 -32.40 4.84 -5.12
N ASP A 583 -32.73 5.01 -6.40
CA ASP A 583 -33.41 6.21 -6.90
C ASP A 583 -34.87 6.36 -6.38
N ARG A 584 -35.63 5.26 -6.37
CA ARG A 584 -37.09 5.32 -6.13
C ARG A 584 -37.51 4.99 -4.71
N GLU A 585 -36.72 4.22 -3.99
CA GLU A 585 -37.16 3.63 -2.72
C GLU A 585 -36.27 4.00 -1.53
N THR A 586 -35.26 4.87 -1.73
CA THR A 586 -34.33 5.24 -0.67
C THR A 586 -34.14 6.75 -0.53
N GLU A 587 -33.45 7.16 0.52
CA GLU A 587 -33.06 8.55 0.76
C GLU A 587 -31.74 8.93 0.05
N PHE A 588 -31.13 7.99 -0.68
CA PHE A 588 -29.92 8.27 -1.43
C PHE A 588 -30.24 9.10 -2.66
N GLN A 589 -29.38 10.07 -2.94
CA GLN A 589 -29.44 10.92 -4.12
C GLN A 589 -28.22 10.64 -4.99
N GLN A 590 -28.40 10.60 -6.29
CA GLN A 590 -27.29 10.54 -7.22
C GLN A 590 -26.58 11.89 -7.24
N LEU A 591 -25.26 11.87 -7.04
CA LEU A 591 -24.42 13.07 -6.91
C LEU A 591 -23.52 13.28 -8.13
N TRP A 592 -23.14 12.18 -8.75
CA TRP A 592 -22.18 12.23 -9.86
C TRP A 592 -22.31 11.00 -10.75
#